data_fcf99c4b1e9c10127dc6fd47e3634ecd
#
_entry.id   fcf99c4b1e9c10127dc6fd47e3634ecd
#
_cell.length_a   1.000
_cell.length_b   1.000
_cell.length_c   1.000
_cell.angle_alpha   90.00
_cell.angle_beta   90.00
_cell.angle_gamma   90.00
#
_symmetry.space_group_name_H-M   'P 1'
#
loop_
_entity.id
_entity.type
_entity.pdbx_description
1 polymer ?
#
loop_
_entity_poly.entity_id
_entity_poly.type
_entity_poly.pdbx_seq_one_letter_code
_entity_poly.pdbx_strand_id
1 'polypeptide(L)'
;MANETYADYASGNTLYAVVRNAAGQVWYPAGVTFENWGTSGRTAADYDLAMMYKGGSRYAGSLDANVPAGRYTYQVFRQVGGSPADSDTFVVGGQIVWSGSGVVTADKLLGNKAVQDKGSGAIDYYDDDGQTVLLTLTPADSESELTRTPS
;
A
#
# COMPACT_ATOMS: atom_id res chain seq x y z
N MET A 1 0.13 -3.40 -13.29
CA MET A 1 0.29 -2.63 -12.04
C MET A 1 -1.10 -2.27 -11.55
N ALA A 2 -1.44 -2.70 -10.36
CA ALA A 2 -2.71 -2.39 -9.74
C ALA A 2 -2.66 -0.93 -9.24
N ASN A 3 -3.81 -0.25 -9.24
CA ASN A 3 -3.93 1.11 -8.75
C ASN A 3 -4.34 1.02 -7.27
N GLU A 4 -3.40 1.14 -6.35
CA GLU A 4 -3.61 0.91 -4.92
C GLU A 4 -4.01 2.18 -4.17
N THR A 5 -3.68 3.35 -4.72
CA THR A 5 -4.05 4.66 -4.16
C THR A 5 -4.96 5.40 -5.12
N TYR A 6 -5.97 6.10 -4.62
CA TYR A 6 -6.88 6.89 -5.45
C TYR A 6 -7.26 8.20 -4.78
N ALA A 7 -7.59 9.16 -5.66
CA ALA A 7 -8.21 10.41 -5.29
C ALA A 7 -9.21 10.84 -6.39
N ASP A 8 -10.31 11.41 -5.98
CA ASP A 8 -11.21 12.09 -6.89
C ASP A 8 -10.91 13.58 -6.82
N TYR A 9 -10.50 14.15 -7.98
CA TYR A 9 -10.11 15.55 -8.08
C TYR A 9 -10.35 16.08 -9.50
N ALA A 10 -10.47 17.39 -9.63
CA ALA A 10 -10.69 18.04 -10.93
C ALA A 10 -9.59 17.65 -11.94
N SER A 11 -9.99 17.37 -13.17
CA SER A 11 -9.05 17.07 -14.27
C SER A 11 -8.07 18.20 -14.53
N GLY A 12 -6.94 17.90 -15.18
CA GLY A 12 -5.92 18.90 -15.52
C GLY A 12 -4.98 19.25 -14.37
N ASN A 13 -5.08 18.57 -13.22
CA ASN A 13 -4.14 18.72 -12.12
C ASN A 13 -3.11 17.58 -12.13
N THR A 14 -1.94 17.83 -11.56
CA THR A 14 -0.94 16.79 -11.24
C THR A 14 -1.10 16.40 -9.78
N LEU A 15 -1.30 15.12 -9.53
CA LEU A 15 -1.37 14.56 -8.18
C LEU A 15 -0.25 13.57 -7.96
N TYR A 16 0.19 13.46 -6.71
CA TYR A 16 1.10 12.43 -6.23
C TYR A 16 0.70 11.93 -4.85
N ALA A 17 1.09 10.72 -4.51
CA ALA A 17 0.88 10.15 -3.19
C ALA A 17 2.21 10.03 -2.44
N VAL A 18 2.16 10.09 -1.12
CA VAL A 18 3.22 9.64 -0.23
C VAL A 18 2.69 8.54 0.67
N VAL A 19 3.51 7.55 1.00
CA VAL A 19 3.12 6.39 1.79
C VAL A 19 3.88 6.40 3.10
N ARG A 20 3.17 6.11 4.21
CA ARG A 20 3.76 6.08 5.56
C ARG A 20 3.46 4.76 6.26
N ASN A 21 4.44 4.28 7.02
CA ASN A 21 4.27 3.13 7.90
C ASN A 21 3.61 3.52 9.24
N ALA A 22 3.38 2.54 10.11
CA ALA A 22 2.77 2.73 11.42
C ALA A 22 3.62 3.61 12.37
N ALA A 23 4.93 3.71 12.15
CA ALA A 23 5.81 4.61 12.88
C ALA A 23 5.76 6.06 12.37
N GLY A 24 4.97 6.35 11.32
CA GLY A 24 4.87 7.67 10.69
C GLY A 24 6.00 7.99 9.72
N GLN A 25 6.93 7.06 9.50
CA GLN A 25 8.00 7.22 8.53
C GLN A 25 7.45 7.14 7.11
N VAL A 26 8.04 7.91 6.19
CA VAL A 26 7.67 7.97 4.78
C VAL A 26 8.51 7.00 3.96
N TRP A 27 7.90 6.40 2.95
CA TRP A 27 8.59 5.58 1.96
C TRP A 27 9.51 6.46 1.09
N TYR A 28 10.79 6.11 1.03
CA TYR A 28 11.77 6.71 0.15
C TYR A 28 12.12 5.74 -1.00
N PRO A 29 11.56 5.94 -2.20
CA PRO A 29 11.69 4.99 -3.31
C PRO A 29 13.14 4.76 -3.75
N ALA A 30 13.93 5.83 -3.86
CA ALA A 30 15.33 5.72 -4.31
C ALA A 30 16.23 4.97 -3.32
N GLY A 31 15.92 5.01 -2.02
CA GLY A 31 16.63 4.27 -0.97
C GLY A 31 16.01 2.92 -0.62
N VAL A 32 14.84 2.60 -1.18
CA VAL A 32 14.09 1.35 -0.90
C VAL A 32 13.91 1.17 0.62
N THR A 33 13.48 2.21 1.32
CA THR A 33 13.39 2.20 2.79
C THR A 33 12.34 3.18 3.31
N PHE A 34 11.92 2.98 4.55
CA PHE A 34 11.16 3.97 5.30
C PHE A 34 12.09 4.83 6.14
N GLU A 35 11.90 6.14 6.12
CA GLU A 35 12.70 7.10 6.89
C GLU A 35 11.85 8.25 7.43
N ASN A 36 12.41 9.05 8.32
CA ASN A 36 11.74 10.26 8.78
C ASN A 36 11.70 11.30 7.65
N TRP A 37 10.59 12.05 7.57
CA TRP A 37 10.44 13.14 6.62
C TRP A 37 11.61 14.14 6.74
N GLY A 38 12.18 14.54 5.61
CA GLY A 38 13.26 15.50 5.58
C GLY A 38 14.65 14.92 5.89
N THR A 39 14.79 13.61 6.05
CA THR A 39 16.09 12.97 6.25
C THR A 39 17.07 13.40 5.17
N SER A 40 18.27 13.85 5.58
CA SER A 40 19.31 14.35 4.68
C SER A 40 18.88 15.50 3.76
N GLY A 41 17.90 16.31 4.19
CA GLY A 41 17.39 17.46 3.43
C GLY A 41 16.44 17.11 2.30
N ARG A 42 15.89 15.88 2.27
CA ARG A 42 14.90 15.45 1.27
C ARG A 42 13.59 16.19 1.43
N THR A 43 12.88 16.35 0.32
CA THR A 43 11.61 17.05 0.21
C THR A 43 10.53 16.14 -0.38
N ALA A 44 9.32 16.64 -0.56
CA ALA A 44 8.22 15.90 -1.16
C ALA A 44 8.59 15.22 -2.50
N ALA A 45 9.48 15.84 -3.29
CA ALA A 45 9.95 15.31 -4.57
C ALA A 45 10.80 14.03 -4.46
N ASP A 46 11.31 13.71 -3.27
CA ASP A 46 12.07 12.50 -3.03
C ASP A 46 11.18 11.32 -2.60
N TYR A 47 9.95 11.61 -2.18
CA TYR A 47 9.01 10.65 -1.60
C TYR A 47 7.77 10.43 -2.44
N ASP A 48 7.62 11.15 -3.55
CA ASP A 48 6.42 11.13 -4.35
C ASP A 48 6.24 9.83 -5.15
N LEU A 49 5.01 9.37 -5.19
CA LEU A 49 4.53 8.32 -6.07
C LEU A 49 3.53 8.96 -7.02
N ALA A 50 3.89 9.08 -8.30
CA ALA A 50 3.08 9.76 -9.29
C ALA A 50 1.70 9.11 -9.47
N MET A 51 0.66 9.92 -9.62
CA MET A 51 -0.70 9.46 -9.90
C MET A 51 -1.10 9.80 -11.33
N MET A 52 -1.85 8.89 -11.94
CA MET A 52 -2.36 9.04 -13.31
C MET A 52 -3.85 9.35 -13.31
N TYR A 53 -4.26 10.30 -14.15
CA TYR A 53 -5.67 10.55 -14.40
C TYR A 53 -6.31 9.38 -15.18
N LYS A 54 -7.44 8.89 -14.70
CA LYS A 54 -8.17 7.73 -15.27
C LYS A 54 -9.50 8.11 -15.93
N GLY A 55 -9.84 9.39 -15.97
CA GLY A 55 -11.15 9.87 -16.42
C GLY A 55 -12.13 10.07 -15.26
N GLY A 56 -13.23 10.80 -15.50
CA GLY A 56 -14.30 10.99 -14.51
C GLY A 56 -13.83 11.58 -13.18
N SER A 57 -12.84 12.48 -13.21
CA SER A 57 -12.21 13.05 -12.00
C SER A 57 -11.40 12.06 -11.15
N ARG A 58 -11.20 10.82 -11.59
CA ARG A 58 -10.44 9.80 -10.86
C ARG A 58 -8.95 9.86 -11.20
N TYR A 59 -8.13 9.90 -10.17
CA TYR A 59 -6.69 9.67 -10.22
C TYR A 59 -6.34 8.39 -9.49
N ALA A 60 -5.36 7.66 -10.00
CA ALA A 60 -4.87 6.44 -9.38
C ALA A 60 -3.34 6.36 -9.46
N GLY A 61 -2.73 5.86 -8.40
CA GLY A 61 -1.31 5.61 -8.28
C GLY A 61 -1.02 4.20 -7.80
N SER A 62 0.15 3.69 -8.14
CA SER A 62 0.62 2.38 -7.69
C SER A 62 1.63 2.54 -6.56
N LEU A 63 1.59 1.61 -5.60
CA LEU A 63 2.70 1.48 -4.66
C LEU A 63 3.96 1.03 -5.40
N ASP A 64 5.11 1.40 -4.86
CA ASP A 64 6.38 0.84 -5.28
C ASP A 64 6.41 -0.66 -4.94
N ALA A 65 6.84 -1.49 -5.90
CA ALA A 65 6.89 -2.94 -5.74
C ALA A 65 7.85 -3.40 -4.62
N ASN A 66 8.76 -2.53 -4.19
CA ASN A 66 9.69 -2.81 -3.11
C ASN A 66 9.15 -2.44 -1.72
N VAL A 67 7.96 -1.85 -1.63
CA VAL A 67 7.30 -1.63 -0.33
C VAL A 67 7.02 -3.00 0.31
N PRO A 68 7.54 -3.28 1.52
CA PRO A 68 7.28 -4.56 2.19
C PRO A 68 5.80 -4.79 2.44
N ALA A 69 5.40 -6.05 2.65
CA ALA A 69 4.04 -6.35 3.12
C ALA A 69 3.78 -5.66 4.46
N GLY A 70 2.57 -5.09 4.63
CA GLY A 70 2.24 -4.36 5.85
C GLY A 70 1.01 -3.47 5.74
N ARG A 71 0.75 -2.73 6.82
CA ARG A 71 -0.29 -1.70 6.87
C ARG A 71 0.34 -0.33 6.70
N TYR A 72 -0.22 0.45 5.79
CA TYR A 72 0.27 1.77 5.45
C TYR A 72 -0.87 2.79 5.41
N THR A 73 -0.53 4.05 5.61
CA THR A 73 -1.36 5.18 5.24
C THR A 73 -0.79 5.83 3.99
N TYR A 74 -1.64 6.37 3.14
CA TYR A 74 -1.21 7.23 2.05
C TYR A 74 -1.87 8.60 2.16
N GLN A 75 -1.17 9.59 1.65
CA GLN A 75 -1.63 10.96 1.55
C GLN A 75 -1.45 11.41 0.10
N VAL A 76 -2.49 12.00 -0.48
CA VAL A 76 -2.46 12.53 -1.84
C VAL A 76 -2.35 14.04 -1.77
N PHE A 77 -1.46 14.58 -2.58
CA PHE A 77 -1.22 16.02 -2.70
C PHE A 77 -1.42 16.49 -4.14
N ARG A 78 -1.88 17.73 -4.28
CA ARG A 78 -1.90 18.44 -5.56
C ARG A 78 -0.60 19.19 -5.71
N GLN A 79 0.17 18.85 -6.73
CA GLN A 79 1.37 19.58 -7.12
C GLN A 79 0.98 20.97 -7.67
N VAL A 80 1.51 22.01 -7.07
CA VAL A 80 1.24 23.41 -7.47
C VAL A 80 2.30 23.92 -8.43
N GLY A 81 3.54 23.50 -8.22
CA GLY A 81 4.70 23.93 -9.01
C GLY A 81 5.10 22.92 -10.10
N GLY A 82 6.32 23.07 -10.63
CA GLY A 82 6.90 22.18 -11.65
C GLY A 82 7.34 20.82 -11.11
N SER A 83 7.43 20.65 -9.80
CA SER A 83 7.78 19.42 -9.10
C SER A 83 7.06 19.35 -7.76
N PRO A 84 6.92 18.16 -7.14
CA PRO A 84 6.38 18.01 -5.78
C PRO A 84 7.14 18.88 -4.78
N ALA A 85 6.42 19.51 -3.87
CA ALA A 85 6.96 20.42 -2.86
C ALA A 85 6.25 20.25 -1.51
N ASP A 86 6.96 20.53 -0.41
CA ASP A 86 6.42 20.43 0.95
C ASP A 86 5.25 21.40 1.22
N SER A 87 5.12 22.42 0.37
CA SER A 87 4.00 23.40 0.41
C SER A 87 2.79 22.98 -0.41
N ASP A 88 2.81 21.82 -1.06
CA ASP A 88 1.71 21.35 -1.90
C ASP A 88 0.46 21.06 -1.09
N THR A 89 -0.70 21.19 -1.76
CA THR A 89 -1.99 21.12 -1.08
C THR A 89 -2.41 19.66 -0.87
N PHE A 90 -2.67 19.28 0.39
CA PHE A 90 -3.28 18.00 0.73
C PHE A 90 -4.68 17.87 0.11
N VAL A 91 -4.98 16.71 -0.47
CA VAL A 91 -6.26 16.41 -1.14
C VAL A 91 -7.05 15.37 -0.33
N VAL A 92 -6.47 14.21 -0.09
CA VAL A 92 -7.14 13.10 0.59
C VAL A 92 -6.08 12.14 1.16
N GLY A 93 -6.47 11.36 2.16
CA GLY A 93 -5.67 10.27 2.69
C GLY A 93 -6.50 8.98 2.82
N GLY A 94 -5.80 7.87 2.89
CA GLY A 94 -6.41 6.56 3.06
C GLY A 94 -5.47 5.56 3.72
N GLN A 95 -5.97 4.35 3.92
CA GLN A 95 -5.20 3.23 4.47
C GLN A 95 -5.16 2.09 3.46
N ILE A 96 -4.07 1.35 3.48
CA ILE A 96 -3.85 0.18 2.62
C ILE A 96 -3.30 -0.95 3.48
N VAL A 97 -3.80 -2.16 3.25
CA VAL A 97 -3.12 -3.39 3.65
C VAL A 97 -2.45 -3.96 2.40
N TRP A 98 -1.14 -4.01 2.40
CA TRP A 98 -0.31 -4.38 1.26
C TRP A 98 0.32 -5.76 1.50
N SER A 99 0.22 -6.67 0.53
CA SER A 99 0.81 -8.03 0.61
C SER A 99 2.24 -8.11 0.09
N GLY A 100 2.79 -6.99 -0.42
CA GLY A 100 4.03 -6.98 -1.21
C GLY A 100 3.78 -7.05 -2.72
N SER A 101 2.56 -7.40 -3.15
CA SER A 101 2.20 -7.54 -4.57
C SER A 101 0.81 -7.00 -4.90
N GLY A 102 -0.07 -6.83 -3.92
CA GLY A 102 -1.43 -6.33 -4.12
C GLY A 102 -2.09 -5.87 -2.82
N VAL A 103 -3.21 -5.17 -2.95
CA VAL A 103 -4.01 -4.73 -1.81
C VAL A 103 -4.82 -5.91 -1.26
N VAL A 104 -4.72 -6.16 0.03
CA VAL A 104 -5.52 -7.17 0.73
C VAL A 104 -6.83 -6.53 1.18
N THR A 105 -7.94 -7.07 0.70
CA THR A 105 -9.29 -6.65 1.08
C THR A 105 -10.07 -7.83 1.66
N ALA A 106 -11.10 -7.56 2.45
CA ALA A 106 -11.93 -8.61 3.04
C ALA A 106 -12.61 -9.47 1.96
N ASP A 107 -13.03 -8.87 0.87
CA ASP A 107 -13.66 -9.59 -0.26
C ASP A 107 -12.69 -10.58 -0.90
N LYS A 108 -11.41 -10.21 -1.06
CA LYS A 108 -10.38 -11.11 -1.59
C LYS A 108 -10.12 -12.28 -0.65
N LEU A 109 -10.10 -12.04 0.66
CA LEU A 109 -9.91 -13.09 1.65
C LEU A 109 -11.10 -14.04 1.75
N LEU A 110 -12.32 -13.54 1.53
CA LEU A 110 -13.55 -14.32 1.65
C LEU A 110 -14.01 -14.96 0.34
N GLY A 111 -13.71 -14.31 -0.80
CA GLY A 111 -14.17 -14.72 -2.13
C GLY A 111 -13.17 -15.53 -2.94
N ASN A 112 -11.89 -15.41 -2.65
CA ASN A 112 -10.84 -16.02 -3.43
C ASN A 112 -10.43 -17.41 -2.89
N LYS A 113 -9.59 -18.09 -3.67
CA LYS A 113 -9.05 -19.41 -3.30
C LYS A 113 -8.29 -19.34 -1.97
N ALA A 114 -8.61 -20.24 -1.08
CA ALA A 114 -7.83 -20.52 0.12
C ALA A 114 -7.38 -21.98 0.10
N VAL A 115 -6.13 -22.25 0.45
CA VAL A 115 -5.55 -23.60 0.51
C VAL A 115 -4.94 -23.82 1.87
N GLN A 116 -5.37 -24.90 2.54
CA GLN A 116 -4.77 -25.31 3.80
C GLN A 116 -3.71 -26.38 3.55
N ASP A 117 -2.50 -26.14 4.03
CA ASP A 117 -1.48 -27.16 4.15
C ASP A 117 -1.83 -28.13 5.30
N LYS A 118 -1.97 -29.42 4.99
CA LYS A 118 -2.38 -30.42 5.98
C LYS A 118 -1.29 -30.80 6.97
N GLY A 119 -0.03 -30.54 6.63
CA GLY A 119 1.11 -30.86 7.49
C GLY A 119 1.34 -29.78 8.54
N SER A 120 1.34 -28.53 8.13
CA SER A 120 1.56 -27.36 9.01
C SER A 120 0.25 -26.76 9.56
N GLY A 121 -0.89 -27.02 8.89
CA GLY A 121 -2.15 -26.36 9.18
C GLY A 121 -2.24 -24.92 8.68
N ALA A 122 -1.20 -24.39 8.06
CA ALA A 122 -1.19 -23.06 7.50
C ALA A 122 -2.26 -22.90 6.41
N ILE A 123 -2.84 -21.71 6.29
CA ILE A 123 -3.83 -21.39 5.26
C ILE A 123 -3.32 -20.22 4.44
N ASP A 124 -3.11 -20.49 3.14
CA ASP A 124 -2.77 -19.46 2.16
C ASP A 124 -4.03 -18.94 1.47
N TYR A 125 -4.23 -17.63 1.49
CA TYR A 125 -5.27 -16.92 0.73
C TYR A 125 -4.63 -16.32 -0.51
N TYR A 126 -5.26 -16.52 -1.66
CA TYR A 126 -4.73 -16.13 -2.95
C TYR A 126 -5.39 -14.87 -3.51
N ASP A 127 -4.70 -14.17 -4.43
CA ASP A 127 -5.28 -13.08 -5.21
C ASP A 127 -6.20 -13.64 -6.33
N ASP A 128 -6.83 -12.73 -7.07
CA ASP A 128 -7.78 -13.04 -8.15
C ASP A 128 -7.18 -13.94 -9.24
N ASP A 129 -5.86 -13.99 -9.37
CA ASP A 129 -5.13 -14.87 -10.29
C ASP A 129 -5.07 -16.34 -9.80
N GLY A 130 -5.42 -16.60 -8.54
CA GLY A 130 -5.37 -17.91 -7.92
C GLY A 130 -3.96 -18.49 -7.76
N GLN A 131 -2.92 -17.71 -7.95
CA GLN A 131 -1.50 -18.11 -7.86
C GLN A 131 -0.70 -17.25 -6.88
N THR A 132 -0.96 -15.94 -6.82
CA THR A 132 -0.28 -15.03 -5.91
C THR A 132 -0.86 -15.15 -4.51
N VAL A 133 -0.03 -15.52 -3.51
CA VAL A 133 -0.44 -15.56 -2.11
C VAL A 133 -0.51 -14.15 -1.56
N LEU A 134 -1.68 -13.76 -1.05
CA LEU A 134 -1.95 -12.47 -0.41
C LEU A 134 -1.69 -12.49 1.09
N LEU A 135 -2.01 -13.60 1.72
CA LEU A 135 -1.95 -13.75 3.17
C LEU A 135 -1.76 -15.22 3.53
N THR A 136 -0.84 -15.50 4.44
CA THR A 136 -0.71 -16.81 5.09
C THR A 136 -1.12 -16.69 6.55
N LEU A 137 -2.05 -17.54 6.99
CA LEU A 137 -2.37 -17.71 8.41
C LEU A 137 -1.66 -18.95 8.91
N THR A 138 -0.70 -18.77 9.81
CA THR A 138 0.01 -19.88 10.44
C THR A 138 -0.64 -20.22 11.79
N PRO A 139 -1.01 -21.49 12.06
CA PRO A 139 -1.50 -21.85 13.37
C PRO A 139 -0.38 -21.75 14.40
N ALA A 140 -0.72 -21.25 15.58
CA ALA A 140 0.12 -21.37 16.76
C ALA A 140 -0.71 -22.12 17.81
N ASP A 141 -0.31 -23.35 18.11
CA ASP A 141 -1.01 -24.19 19.08
C ASP A 141 -0.45 -23.96 20.47
N SER A 142 -1.33 -23.81 21.45
CA SER A 142 -1.03 -24.01 22.87
C SER A 142 -1.93 -25.15 23.38
N GLU A 143 -1.62 -25.69 24.54
CA GLU A 143 -2.40 -26.79 25.13
C GLU A 143 -3.89 -26.45 25.34
N SER A 144 -4.26 -25.17 25.29
CA SER A 144 -5.61 -24.68 25.54
C SER A 144 -6.20 -23.81 24.43
N GLU A 145 -5.44 -23.40 23.42
CA GLU A 145 -5.87 -22.44 22.40
C GLU A 145 -5.16 -22.65 21.06
N LEU A 146 -5.95 -22.62 19.98
CA LEU A 146 -5.45 -22.55 18.62
C LEU A 146 -5.49 -21.10 18.14
N THR A 147 -4.32 -20.47 17.99
CA THR A 147 -4.20 -19.09 17.49
C THR A 147 -3.68 -19.09 16.05
N ARG A 148 -4.35 -18.35 15.16
CA ARG A 148 -3.91 -18.14 13.78
C ARG A 148 -3.47 -16.70 13.63
N THR A 149 -2.19 -16.50 13.36
CA THR A 149 -1.56 -15.18 13.20
C THR A 149 -1.28 -14.93 11.72
N PRO A 150 -1.68 -13.77 11.16
CA PRO A 150 -1.25 -13.36 9.83
C PRO A 150 0.27 -13.15 9.81
N SER A 151 0.92 -13.68 8.83
CA SER A 151 2.35 -13.49 8.56
C SER A 151 2.57 -12.46 7.45
#